data_8c58e1e21bf303dd4d5785b9b65720ed
#
_entry.id   8c58e1e21bf303dd4d5785b9b65720ed
#
_cell.length_a   1.000
_cell.length_b   1.000
_cell.length_c   1.000
_cell.angle_alpha   90.00
_cell.angle_beta   90.00
_cell.angle_gamma   90.00
#
_symmetry.space_group_name_H-M   'P 1'
#
loop_
_entity.id
_entity.type
_entity.pdbx_description
1 polymer ?
#
loop_
_entity_poly.entity_id
_entity_poly.type
_entity_poly.pdbx_seq_one_letter_code
_entity_poly.pdbx_strand_id
1 'polypeptide(L)'
;MKQSTILRSASRRTALKALIAAPAALSAVSAWRPFSAGAQEAADPASLGTLNFIVGGIDFRSYDEPENSDVLMIARVDLINSTVRAVAIPRDLWVTIPNFGEDKITRAYDYGSKAAGSDFKSGAEAISETITYNFGVDIHAAIMTTFDGFAQIVNAFGGVNVNNPYDIYDAEYPTADYGIKEVYFPAGDITLSGEEALEFCRTRHQDGDDGRSMRQRIVLRSLLDTARQSDGLSLQDLVNANRGAYRTNLGRSKQLALALAAPDFTNDGVSFATLQNYIYPSTASNGAWIYAGDWSQIPGYVQGFLDGSIDGNA
;
A
#
# COMPACT_ATOMS: atom_id res chain seq x y z
N MET A 1 14.14 -51.32 40.43
CA MET A 1 13.39 -51.27 39.18
C MET A 1 12.88 -49.86 39.01
N LYS A 2 13.50 -49.03 38.17
CA LYS A 2 13.06 -47.68 37.81
C LYS A 2 12.76 -47.68 36.32
N GLN A 3 11.49 -47.52 35.97
CA GLN A 3 11.07 -47.31 34.56
C GLN A 3 11.28 -45.85 34.17
N SER A 4 12.08 -45.63 33.16
CA SER A 4 12.25 -44.33 32.50
C SER A 4 11.22 -44.14 31.42
N THR A 5 10.36 -43.17 31.59
CA THR A 5 9.35 -42.78 30.58
C THR A 5 10.01 -41.88 29.54
N ILE A 6 10.07 -42.35 28.29
CA ILE A 6 10.55 -41.59 27.12
C ILE A 6 9.42 -40.70 26.62
N LEU A 7 9.58 -39.38 26.77
CA LEU A 7 8.73 -38.38 26.12
C LEU A 7 9.11 -38.30 24.64
N ARG A 8 8.20 -38.76 23.76
CA ARG A 8 8.29 -38.57 22.32
C ARG A 8 7.88 -37.13 21.99
N SER A 9 8.76 -36.38 21.34
CA SER A 9 8.48 -35.07 20.80
C SER A 9 7.45 -35.16 19.69
N ALA A 10 6.31 -34.50 19.87
CA ALA A 10 5.31 -34.36 18.82
C ALA A 10 5.80 -33.37 17.74
N SER A 11 5.76 -33.83 16.51
CA SER A 11 6.17 -33.05 15.34
C SER A 11 5.25 -31.84 15.13
N ARG A 12 5.84 -30.70 14.70
CA ARG A 12 5.16 -29.43 14.38
C ARG A 12 3.99 -29.54 13.39
N ARG A 13 3.84 -30.68 12.71
CA ARG A 13 2.72 -30.97 11.80
C ARG A 13 1.40 -31.30 12.49
N THR A 14 1.41 -31.63 13.78
CA THR A 14 0.19 -31.98 14.53
C THR A 14 -0.47 -30.76 15.18
N ALA A 15 0.26 -29.66 15.40
CA ALA A 15 -0.28 -28.42 15.97
C ALA A 15 -1.17 -27.63 14.97
N LEU A 16 -0.93 -27.79 13.65
CA LEU A 16 -1.69 -27.07 12.62
C LEU A 16 -3.09 -27.66 12.34
N LYS A 17 -3.38 -28.87 12.84
CA LYS A 17 -4.70 -29.52 12.65
C LYS A 17 -5.70 -29.28 13.78
N ALA A 18 -5.30 -28.62 14.86
CA ALA A 18 -6.16 -28.39 16.02
C ALA A 18 -6.88 -27.02 16.02
N LEU A 19 -6.66 -26.15 15.02
CA LEU A 19 -7.30 -24.82 14.92
C LEU A 19 -8.54 -24.77 14.01
N ILE A 20 -9.09 -25.91 13.58
CA ILE A 20 -10.26 -25.99 12.69
C ILE A 20 -11.50 -26.53 13.44
N ALA A 21 -11.64 -26.28 14.73
CA ALA A 21 -12.84 -26.64 15.45
C ALA A 21 -13.21 -25.60 16.50
N ALA A 22 -13.93 -24.57 16.08
CA ALA A 22 -14.76 -23.77 16.98
C ALA A 22 -16.10 -23.43 16.28
N PRO A 23 -17.23 -23.49 17.00
CA PRO A 23 -18.55 -23.67 16.41
C PRO A 23 -19.19 -22.37 15.94
N ALA A 24 -20.06 -22.54 14.94
CA ALA A 24 -20.96 -21.56 14.38
C ALA A 24 -21.86 -20.90 15.43
N ALA A 25 -21.84 -19.56 15.47
CA ALA A 25 -22.99 -18.75 15.80
C ALA A 25 -22.73 -17.33 15.28
N LEU A 26 -23.30 -17.01 14.12
CA LEU A 26 -23.89 -15.70 13.85
C LEU A 26 -24.66 -15.77 12.53
N SER A 27 -25.96 -15.77 12.67
CA SER A 27 -26.95 -15.70 11.61
C SER A 27 -27.02 -14.31 10.99
N ALA A 28 -27.32 -14.32 9.67
CA ALA A 28 -27.82 -13.22 8.87
C ALA A 28 -26.81 -12.23 8.31
N VAL A 29 -26.07 -12.67 7.28
CA VAL A 29 -25.69 -11.82 6.16
C VAL A 29 -26.18 -12.50 4.89
N SER A 30 -27.00 -11.77 4.14
CA SER A 30 -27.67 -12.12 2.91
C SER A 30 -26.77 -12.88 1.93
N ALA A 31 -27.39 -13.91 1.34
CA ALA A 31 -26.90 -14.84 0.34
C ALA A 31 -25.94 -14.24 -0.71
N TRP A 32 -24.68 -14.27 -0.42
CA TRP A 32 -23.67 -14.35 -1.45
C TRP A 32 -23.56 -15.82 -1.86
N ARG A 33 -24.14 -16.15 -3.03
CA ARG A 33 -23.85 -17.42 -3.67
C ARG A 33 -22.34 -17.43 -3.96
N PRO A 34 -21.59 -18.46 -3.53
CA PRO A 34 -20.24 -18.62 -4.03
C PRO A 34 -20.38 -18.85 -5.55
N PHE A 35 -19.92 -17.88 -6.33
CA PHE A 35 -19.56 -18.14 -7.70
C PHE A 35 -18.63 -19.35 -7.65
N SER A 36 -18.97 -20.43 -8.36
CA SER A 36 -18.04 -21.54 -8.55
C SER A 36 -16.79 -20.95 -9.20
N ALA A 37 -15.80 -20.70 -8.38
CA ALA A 37 -14.49 -20.24 -8.84
C ALA A 37 -13.89 -21.43 -9.59
N GLY A 38 -14.04 -21.46 -10.90
CA GLY A 38 -13.04 -22.11 -11.73
C GLY A 38 -11.69 -21.55 -11.24
N ALA A 39 -10.81 -22.44 -10.77
CA ALA A 39 -9.49 -22.06 -10.30
C ALA A 39 -8.83 -21.25 -11.40
N GLN A 40 -8.75 -19.92 -11.23
CA GLN A 40 -8.12 -19.06 -12.20
C GLN A 40 -6.62 -19.26 -12.00
N GLU A 41 -6.02 -19.91 -12.96
CA GLU A 41 -4.59 -20.19 -12.96
C GLU A 41 -3.82 -18.87 -12.96
N ALA A 42 -2.74 -18.78 -12.16
CA ALA A 42 -1.85 -17.64 -12.19
C ALA A 42 -1.20 -17.52 -13.56
N ALA A 43 -0.99 -16.30 -14.04
CA ALA A 43 -0.13 -16.08 -15.20
C ALA A 43 1.32 -16.48 -14.83
N ASP A 44 2.13 -16.83 -15.83
CA ASP A 44 3.57 -16.97 -15.62
C ASP A 44 4.15 -15.60 -15.26
N PRO A 45 4.77 -15.42 -14.06
CA PRO A 45 5.33 -14.14 -13.64
C PRO A 45 6.29 -13.54 -14.66
N ALA A 46 7.19 -14.35 -15.24
CA ALA A 46 8.18 -13.87 -16.21
C ALA A 46 7.53 -13.32 -17.50
N SER A 47 6.35 -13.83 -17.87
CA SER A 47 5.62 -13.35 -19.05
C SER A 47 5.04 -11.95 -18.89
N LEU A 48 4.93 -11.44 -17.66
CA LEU A 48 4.38 -10.12 -17.37
C LEU A 48 5.39 -8.99 -17.59
N GLY A 49 6.70 -9.30 -17.59
CA GLY A 49 7.76 -8.32 -17.78
C GLY A 49 7.79 -7.26 -16.70
N THR A 50 7.72 -5.99 -17.10
CA THR A 50 7.73 -4.83 -16.21
C THR A 50 6.35 -4.20 -16.13
N LEU A 51 5.86 -3.95 -14.91
CA LEU A 51 4.56 -3.35 -14.64
C LEU A 51 4.71 -2.08 -13.79
N ASN A 52 4.01 -1.02 -14.16
CA ASN A 52 3.90 0.20 -13.36
C ASN A 52 2.53 0.24 -12.67
N PHE A 53 2.55 0.51 -11.39
CA PHE A 53 1.37 0.58 -10.55
C PHE A 53 1.23 1.95 -9.89
N ILE A 54 0.00 2.36 -9.63
CA ILE A 54 -0.31 3.30 -8.57
C ILE A 54 -0.64 2.48 -7.34
N VAL A 55 0.04 2.77 -6.23
CA VAL A 55 -0.28 2.24 -4.90
C VAL A 55 -0.75 3.40 -4.05
N GLY A 56 -1.97 3.30 -3.53
CA GLY A 56 -2.58 4.40 -2.80
C GLY A 56 -3.39 3.99 -1.58
N GLY A 57 -3.45 4.91 -0.61
CA GLY A 57 -4.35 4.83 0.53
C GLY A 57 -5.42 5.91 0.42
N ILE A 58 -6.70 5.53 0.47
CA ILE A 58 -7.84 6.43 0.39
C ILE A 58 -8.39 6.66 1.80
N ASP A 59 -8.53 7.93 2.19
CA ASP A 59 -9.30 8.31 3.39
C ASP A 59 -10.79 8.33 2.99
N PHE A 60 -11.45 7.19 3.15
CA PHE A 60 -12.88 7.06 2.93
C PHE A 60 -13.62 7.12 4.27
N ARG A 61 -14.34 8.19 4.54
CA ARG A 61 -15.13 8.36 5.77
C ARG A 61 -16.64 8.28 5.53
N SER A 62 -17.09 8.89 4.44
CA SER A 62 -18.50 8.83 4.03
C SER A 62 -18.61 9.11 2.52
N TYR A 63 -19.77 8.77 1.93
CA TYR A 63 -20.03 9.04 0.52
C TYR A 63 -20.12 10.54 0.18
N ASP A 64 -20.38 11.38 1.18
CA ASP A 64 -20.53 12.85 1.00
C ASP A 64 -19.18 13.57 1.12
N GLU A 65 -18.14 12.90 1.64
CA GLU A 65 -16.79 13.46 1.76
C GLU A 65 -15.91 13.10 0.54
N PRO A 66 -14.85 13.89 0.27
CA PRO A 66 -13.89 13.55 -0.77
C PRO A 66 -13.12 12.28 -0.46
N GLU A 67 -13.01 11.39 -1.44
CA GLU A 67 -12.14 10.19 -1.40
C GLU A 67 -10.69 10.61 -1.70
N ASN A 68 -10.03 11.29 -0.77
CA ASN A 68 -8.67 11.78 -0.96
C ASN A 68 -7.65 10.62 -0.90
N SER A 69 -6.71 10.63 -1.83
CA SER A 69 -5.56 9.71 -1.81
C SER A 69 -4.47 10.29 -0.91
N ASP A 70 -4.48 9.95 0.38
CA ASP A 70 -3.53 10.47 1.37
C ASP A 70 -2.12 9.86 1.25
N VAL A 71 -2.03 8.67 0.70
CA VAL A 71 -0.78 7.99 0.33
C VAL A 71 -0.84 7.72 -1.16
N LEU A 72 0.19 8.11 -1.88
CA LEU A 72 0.29 7.87 -3.31
C LEU A 72 1.73 7.55 -3.70
N MET A 73 1.92 6.44 -4.38
CA MET A 73 3.22 6.02 -4.91
C MET A 73 3.06 5.54 -6.36
N ILE A 74 4.05 5.86 -7.19
CA ILE A 74 4.24 5.21 -8.48
C ILE A 74 5.26 4.10 -8.26
N ALA A 75 4.88 2.84 -8.47
CA ALA A 75 5.74 1.69 -8.27
C ALA A 75 5.97 0.95 -9.60
N ARG A 76 7.22 0.69 -9.94
CA ARG A 76 7.61 -0.22 -11.02
C ARG A 76 8.04 -1.54 -10.42
N VAL A 77 7.42 -2.62 -10.88
CA VAL A 77 7.79 -4.01 -10.56
C VAL A 77 8.35 -4.64 -11.82
N ASP A 78 9.61 -5.00 -11.78
CA ASP A 78 10.29 -5.73 -12.85
C ASP A 78 10.42 -7.21 -12.45
N LEU A 79 9.60 -8.03 -13.08
CA LEU A 79 9.52 -9.48 -12.80
C LEU A 79 10.64 -10.28 -13.51
N ILE A 80 11.38 -9.66 -14.42
CA ILE A 80 12.53 -10.29 -15.10
C ILE A 80 13.77 -10.16 -14.21
N ASN A 81 13.98 -8.95 -13.64
CA ASN A 81 15.14 -8.63 -12.82
C ASN A 81 14.85 -8.71 -11.32
N SER A 82 13.62 -9.07 -10.93
CA SER A 82 13.16 -9.14 -9.53
C SER A 82 13.44 -7.85 -8.76
N THR A 83 13.08 -6.69 -9.34
CA THR A 83 13.27 -5.38 -8.71
C THR A 83 11.97 -4.63 -8.53
N VAL A 84 11.88 -3.85 -7.45
CA VAL A 84 10.77 -2.92 -7.16
C VAL A 84 11.35 -1.53 -6.92
N ARG A 85 10.90 -0.56 -7.69
CA ARG A 85 11.27 0.84 -7.51
C ARG A 85 10.01 1.68 -7.32
N ALA A 86 9.94 2.45 -6.23
CA ALA A 86 8.74 3.22 -5.91
C ALA A 86 9.08 4.67 -5.58
N VAL A 87 8.35 5.61 -6.20
CA VAL A 87 8.44 7.05 -5.94
C VAL A 87 7.23 7.48 -5.14
N ALA A 88 7.44 8.03 -3.95
CA ALA A 88 6.39 8.63 -3.15
C ALA A 88 6.01 10.00 -3.73
N ILE A 89 4.72 10.22 -3.95
CA ILE A 89 4.17 11.45 -4.47
C ILE A 89 3.45 12.19 -3.35
N PRO A 90 3.85 13.41 -2.99
CA PRO A 90 3.15 14.20 -1.98
C PRO A 90 1.71 14.49 -2.40
N ARG A 91 0.75 14.23 -1.51
CA ARG A 91 -0.69 14.38 -1.78
C ARG A 91 -1.09 15.81 -2.17
N ASP A 92 -0.35 16.80 -1.66
CA ASP A 92 -0.61 18.23 -1.90
C ASP A 92 0.15 18.77 -3.13
N LEU A 93 0.78 17.91 -3.94
CA LEU A 93 1.44 18.30 -5.18
C LEU A 93 0.41 18.85 -6.17
N TRP A 94 0.66 20.08 -6.68
CA TRP A 94 -0.20 20.75 -7.64
C TRP A 94 0.08 20.20 -9.04
N VAL A 95 -0.95 19.66 -9.68
CA VAL A 95 -0.86 18.96 -10.97
C VAL A 95 -2.01 19.34 -11.89
N THR A 96 -1.85 19.08 -13.18
CA THR A 96 -2.98 19.06 -14.11
C THR A 96 -3.68 17.72 -14.01
N ILE A 97 -4.97 17.74 -13.69
CA ILE A 97 -5.85 16.55 -13.70
C ILE A 97 -6.64 16.58 -15.01
N PRO A 98 -6.38 15.69 -15.97
CA PRO A 98 -7.07 15.67 -17.27
C PRO A 98 -8.58 15.70 -17.09
N ASN A 99 -9.27 16.53 -17.89
CA ASN A 99 -10.71 16.78 -17.85
C ASN A 99 -11.25 17.55 -16.62
N PHE A 100 -10.42 17.80 -15.57
CA PHE A 100 -10.87 18.45 -14.33
C PHE A 100 -10.10 19.75 -14.01
N GLY A 101 -8.98 20.01 -14.70
CA GLY A 101 -8.17 21.22 -14.51
C GLY A 101 -7.02 21.00 -13.52
N GLU A 102 -6.54 22.06 -12.89
CA GLU A 102 -5.42 22.01 -11.95
C GLU A 102 -5.92 21.90 -10.51
N ASP A 103 -5.39 20.94 -9.75
CA ASP A 103 -5.66 20.77 -8.33
C ASP A 103 -4.54 19.93 -7.67
N LYS A 104 -4.65 19.70 -6.35
CA LYS A 104 -3.83 18.76 -5.62
C LYS A 104 -4.02 17.34 -6.17
N ILE A 105 -2.95 16.61 -6.35
CA ILE A 105 -3.01 15.25 -6.92
C ILE A 105 -3.91 14.30 -6.11
N THR A 106 -4.05 14.51 -4.80
CA THR A 106 -4.95 13.76 -3.93
C THR A 106 -6.41 13.74 -4.41
N ARG A 107 -6.82 14.77 -5.20
CA ARG A 107 -8.19 14.92 -5.72
C ARG A 107 -8.48 14.11 -6.99
N ALA A 108 -7.45 13.67 -7.69
CA ALA A 108 -7.60 13.05 -9.01
C ALA A 108 -8.49 11.80 -8.99
N TYR A 109 -8.32 10.94 -7.98
CA TYR A 109 -9.16 9.75 -7.80
C TYR A 109 -10.62 10.13 -7.51
N ASP A 110 -10.85 11.03 -6.56
CA ASP A 110 -12.19 11.48 -6.16
C ASP A 110 -12.98 12.09 -7.35
N TYR A 111 -12.32 12.93 -8.15
CA TYR A 111 -12.96 13.54 -9.33
C TYR A 111 -13.41 12.49 -10.34
N GLY A 112 -12.56 11.52 -10.68
CA GLY A 112 -12.93 10.45 -11.60
C GLY A 112 -14.00 9.53 -11.03
N SER A 113 -13.87 9.14 -9.76
CA SER A 113 -14.85 8.28 -9.08
C SER A 113 -16.22 8.92 -9.03
N LYS A 114 -16.33 10.17 -8.57
CA LYS A 114 -17.61 10.90 -8.43
C LYS A 114 -18.27 11.24 -9.75
N ALA A 115 -17.50 11.58 -10.78
CA ALA A 115 -18.01 11.85 -12.12
C ALA A 115 -18.78 10.64 -12.71
N ALA A 116 -18.47 9.43 -12.26
CA ALA A 116 -19.11 8.19 -12.67
C ALA A 116 -19.98 7.54 -11.59
N GLY A 117 -20.47 8.30 -10.62
CA GLY A 117 -21.33 7.79 -9.55
C GLY A 117 -20.62 6.96 -8.49
N SER A 118 -19.42 7.38 -8.09
CA SER A 118 -18.56 6.72 -7.10
C SER A 118 -18.05 5.34 -7.57
N ASP A 119 -17.58 5.29 -8.82
CA ASP A 119 -17.02 4.09 -9.43
C ASP A 119 -15.50 4.02 -9.26
N PHE A 120 -15.03 2.90 -8.69
CA PHE A 120 -13.60 2.66 -8.49
C PHE A 120 -12.80 2.71 -9.80
N LYS A 121 -13.32 2.10 -10.86
CA LYS A 121 -12.60 2.01 -12.14
C LYS A 121 -12.35 3.39 -12.72
N SER A 122 -13.35 4.24 -12.70
CA SER A 122 -13.25 5.63 -13.20
C SER A 122 -12.31 6.48 -12.34
N GLY A 123 -12.30 6.29 -11.02
CA GLY A 123 -11.30 6.91 -10.13
C GLY A 123 -9.87 6.42 -10.42
N ALA A 124 -9.69 5.12 -10.62
CA ALA A 124 -8.40 4.52 -10.97
C ALA A 124 -7.90 4.98 -12.36
N GLU A 125 -8.81 5.17 -13.33
CA GLU A 125 -8.48 5.73 -14.64
C GLU A 125 -8.03 7.17 -14.52
N ALA A 126 -8.77 8.02 -13.81
CA ALA A 126 -8.46 9.44 -13.66
C ALA A 126 -7.10 9.68 -12.99
N ILE A 127 -6.78 8.96 -11.91
CA ILE A 127 -5.46 9.07 -11.27
C ILE A 127 -4.35 8.52 -12.19
N SER A 128 -4.61 7.44 -12.96
CA SER A 128 -3.64 6.90 -13.91
C SER A 128 -3.35 7.88 -15.05
N GLU A 129 -4.37 8.49 -15.62
CA GLU A 129 -4.24 9.54 -16.63
C GLU A 129 -3.47 10.76 -16.07
N THR A 130 -3.75 11.15 -14.82
CA THR A 130 -3.05 12.23 -14.14
C THR A 130 -1.55 11.93 -14.00
N ILE A 131 -1.19 10.71 -13.60
CA ILE A 131 0.21 10.29 -13.52
C ILE A 131 0.86 10.26 -14.91
N THR A 132 0.19 9.67 -15.88
CA THR A 132 0.73 9.59 -17.25
C THR A 132 0.95 10.99 -17.84
N TYR A 133 -0.01 11.90 -17.64
CA TYR A 133 0.07 13.27 -18.16
C TYR A 133 1.21 14.08 -17.55
N ASN A 134 1.35 14.06 -16.21
CA ASN A 134 2.32 14.91 -15.51
C ASN A 134 3.72 14.29 -15.41
N PHE A 135 3.84 12.96 -15.31
CA PHE A 135 5.12 12.28 -15.05
C PHE A 135 5.63 11.49 -16.26
N GLY A 136 4.81 11.29 -17.31
CA GLY A 136 5.18 10.52 -18.48
C GLY A 136 5.36 9.02 -18.20
N VAL A 137 4.67 8.49 -17.20
CA VAL A 137 4.72 7.07 -16.80
C VAL A 137 3.40 6.39 -17.13
N ASP A 138 3.41 5.44 -18.05
CA ASP A 138 2.24 4.62 -18.36
C ASP A 138 1.89 3.70 -17.19
N ILE A 139 0.65 3.75 -16.71
CA ILE A 139 0.17 2.98 -15.56
C ILE A 139 -0.60 1.75 -16.03
N HIS A 140 -0.22 0.58 -15.56
CA HIS A 140 -0.85 -0.71 -15.89
C HIS A 140 -2.03 -1.02 -14.98
N ALA A 141 -1.97 -0.63 -13.72
CA ALA A 141 -3.07 -0.79 -12.78
C ALA A 141 -2.91 0.12 -11.55
N ALA A 142 -4.04 0.40 -10.88
CA ALA A 142 -4.08 1.01 -9.57
C ALA A 142 -4.40 -0.06 -8.51
N ILE A 143 -3.76 0.05 -7.35
CA ILE A 143 -4.01 -0.73 -6.14
C ILE A 143 -4.29 0.27 -5.02
N MET A 144 -5.53 0.31 -4.56
CA MET A 144 -5.98 1.27 -3.56
C MET A 144 -6.54 0.55 -2.35
N THR A 145 -6.21 1.03 -1.16
CA THR A 145 -6.73 0.50 0.10
C THR A 145 -7.34 1.62 0.94
N THR A 146 -8.28 1.29 1.81
CA THR A 146 -8.76 2.19 2.87
C THR A 146 -7.91 2.01 4.13
N PHE A 147 -8.11 2.83 5.15
CA PHE A 147 -7.44 2.68 6.44
C PHE A 147 -7.73 1.31 7.08
N ASP A 148 -9.00 0.89 7.10
CA ASP A 148 -9.39 -0.42 7.61
C ASP A 148 -8.80 -1.56 6.77
N GLY A 149 -8.80 -1.40 5.45
CA GLY A 149 -8.20 -2.35 4.53
C GLY A 149 -6.69 -2.50 4.74
N PHE A 150 -5.98 -1.39 4.94
CA PHE A 150 -4.56 -1.42 5.28
C PHE A 150 -4.30 -2.17 6.59
N ALA A 151 -5.05 -1.84 7.66
CA ALA A 151 -4.92 -2.53 8.94
C ALA A 151 -5.22 -4.04 8.81
N GLN A 152 -6.23 -4.40 8.01
CA GLN A 152 -6.55 -5.80 7.71
C GLN A 152 -5.40 -6.52 6.99
N ILE A 153 -4.77 -5.88 5.99
CA ILE A 153 -3.61 -6.44 5.27
C ILE A 153 -2.45 -6.70 6.25
N VAL A 154 -2.09 -5.71 7.08
CA VAL A 154 -1.01 -5.85 8.07
C VAL A 154 -1.30 -7.00 9.03
N ASN A 155 -2.53 -7.09 9.56
CA ASN A 155 -2.93 -8.17 10.45
C ASN A 155 -2.89 -9.55 9.77
N ALA A 156 -3.22 -9.62 8.48
CA ALA A 156 -3.15 -10.86 7.72
C ALA A 156 -1.71 -11.38 7.54
N PHE A 157 -0.72 -10.49 7.54
CA PHE A 157 0.71 -10.84 7.62
C PHE A 157 1.18 -11.16 9.05
N GLY A 158 0.33 -11.05 10.06
CA GLY A 158 0.69 -11.26 11.47
C GLY A 158 1.32 -10.04 12.14
N GLY A 159 1.14 -8.86 11.58
CA GLY A 159 1.78 -7.60 11.96
C GLY A 159 3.00 -7.27 11.09
N VAL A 160 3.64 -6.14 11.40
CA VAL A 160 4.87 -5.70 10.74
C VAL A 160 5.97 -5.41 11.75
N ASN A 161 7.19 -5.87 11.46
CA ASN A 161 8.37 -5.57 12.28
C ASN A 161 9.09 -4.37 11.68
N VAL A 162 9.18 -3.29 12.42
CA VAL A 162 9.82 -2.05 11.96
C VAL A 162 10.94 -1.63 12.89
N ASN A 163 12.03 -1.08 12.34
CA ASN A 163 13.04 -0.40 13.11
C ASN A 163 12.69 1.10 13.14
N ASN A 164 12.15 1.56 14.27
CA ASN A 164 11.80 2.97 14.47
C ASN A 164 13.05 3.77 14.83
N PRO A 165 13.46 4.78 14.06
CA PRO A 165 14.75 5.47 14.28
C PRO A 165 14.78 6.33 15.54
N TYR A 166 13.65 6.77 16.08
CA TYR A 166 13.54 7.59 17.29
C TYR A 166 12.16 7.47 17.91
N ASP A 167 12.04 7.84 19.20
CA ASP A 167 10.76 7.89 19.90
C ASP A 167 9.78 8.83 19.21
N ILE A 168 8.57 8.36 18.97
CA ILE A 168 7.48 9.14 18.40
C ILE A 168 6.37 9.25 19.43
N TYR A 169 5.98 10.47 19.72
CA TYR A 169 4.86 10.79 20.60
C TYR A 169 3.94 11.81 19.94
N ASP A 170 2.68 11.47 19.85
CA ASP A 170 1.63 12.32 19.31
C ASP A 170 0.46 12.35 20.30
N ALA A 171 0.29 13.48 21.01
CA ALA A 171 -0.75 13.67 22.00
C ALA A 171 -2.14 13.96 21.39
N GLU A 172 -2.16 14.30 20.09
CA GLU A 172 -3.35 14.80 19.39
C GLU A 172 -3.65 13.98 18.12
N TYR A 173 -3.33 12.67 18.16
CA TYR A 173 -3.61 11.79 17.02
C TYR A 173 -5.12 11.74 16.75
N PRO A 174 -5.59 12.06 15.51
CA PRO A 174 -7.01 12.12 15.20
C PRO A 174 -7.63 10.73 15.08
N THR A 175 -8.73 10.51 15.82
CA THR A 175 -9.51 9.26 15.74
C THR A 175 -10.59 9.33 14.65
N ALA A 176 -11.18 8.18 14.29
CA ALA A 176 -12.20 8.10 13.24
C ALA A 176 -13.50 8.82 13.61
N ASP A 177 -13.79 8.97 14.89
CA ASP A 177 -14.95 9.69 15.44
C ASP A 177 -14.72 11.20 15.66
N TYR A 178 -13.69 11.77 15.02
CA TYR A 178 -13.24 13.16 15.13
C TYR A 178 -12.76 13.56 16.54
N GLY A 179 -12.44 12.57 17.39
CA GLY A 179 -11.75 12.77 18.67
C GLY A 179 -10.24 12.82 18.49
N ILE A 180 -9.53 12.81 19.62
CA ILE A 180 -8.08 12.70 19.70
C ILE A 180 -7.70 11.59 20.67
N LYS A 181 -6.54 10.97 20.44
CA LYS A 181 -5.89 10.04 21.38
C LYS A 181 -4.38 10.26 21.40
N GLU A 182 -3.74 9.82 22.46
CA GLU A 182 -2.29 9.76 22.53
C GLU A 182 -1.78 8.48 21.85
N VAL A 183 -0.72 8.59 21.06
CA VAL A 183 0.01 7.45 20.53
C VAL A 183 1.50 7.59 20.81
N TYR A 184 2.16 6.45 21.12
CA TYR A 184 3.58 6.42 21.41
C TYR A 184 4.22 5.20 20.76
N PHE A 185 5.32 5.42 20.05
CA PHE A 185 6.13 4.39 19.42
C PHE A 185 7.58 4.55 19.87
N PRO A 186 8.13 3.60 20.64
CA PRO A 186 9.53 3.69 21.09
C PRO A 186 10.51 3.52 19.92
N ALA A 187 11.70 4.07 20.08
CA ALA A 187 12.82 3.83 19.17
C ALA A 187 13.27 2.36 19.22
N GLY A 188 13.83 1.87 18.12
CA GLY A 188 14.33 0.51 17.96
C GLY A 188 13.36 -0.44 17.26
N ASP A 189 13.58 -1.74 17.44
CA ASP A 189 12.77 -2.77 16.79
C ASP A 189 11.46 -2.97 17.53
N ILE A 190 10.36 -2.72 16.82
CA ILE A 190 8.99 -2.87 17.33
C ILE A 190 8.14 -3.68 16.35
N THR A 191 7.18 -4.43 16.88
CA THR A 191 6.17 -5.13 16.07
C THR A 191 4.87 -4.37 16.21
N LEU A 192 4.28 -3.98 15.08
CA LEU A 192 3.03 -3.23 15.01
C LEU A 192 1.90 -4.11 14.50
N SER A 193 0.76 -4.10 15.17
CA SER A 193 -0.51 -4.60 14.65
C SER A 193 -1.01 -3.72 13.50
N GLY A 194 -2.10 -4.09 12.83
CA GLY A 194 -2.66 -3.28 11.75
C GLY A 194 -3.09 -1.89 12.18
N GLU A 195 -3.70 -1.75 13.36
CA GLU A 195 -4.09 -0.45 13.91
C GLU A 195 -2.87 0.40 14.26
N GLU A 196 -1.90 -0.16 14.97
CA GLU A 196 -0.66 0.53 15.33
C GLU A 196 0.17 0.93 14.11
N ALA A 197 0.22 0.08 13.07
CA ALA A 197 0.90 0.41 11.81
C ALA A 197 0.20 1.56 11.08
N LEU A 198 -1.14 1.61 11.09
CA LEU A 198 -1.91 2.73 10.55
C LEU A 198 -1.61 4.03 11.31
N GLU A 199 -1.61 3.99 12.62
CA GLU A 199 -1.28 5.14 13.48
C GLU A 199 0.15 5.63 13.24
N PHE A 200 1.11 4.71 13.19
CA PHE A 200 2.51 4.99 12.88
C PHE A 200 2.70 5.65 11.50
N CYS A 201 1.94 5.22 10.50
CA CYS A 201 1.96 5.79 9.15
C CYS A 201 1.24 7.14 9.02
N ARG A 202 0.39 7.53 10.00
CA ARG A 202 -0.46 8.73 9.90
C ARG A 202 -0.02 9.86 10.82
N THR A 203 0.58 9.57 11.98
CA THR A 203 1.07 10.60 12.90
C THR A 203 2.04 11.57 12.22
N ARG A 204 1.98 12.86 12.55
CA ARG A 204 2.80 13.91 11.95
C ARG A 204 3.08 15.11 12.84
N HIS A 205 2.48 15.19 14.03
CA HIS A 205 2.61 16.38 14.88
C HIS A 205 4.03 16.62 15.37
N GLN A 206 4.84 15.56 15.50
CA GLN A 206 6.21 15.67 15.96
C GLN A 206 7.19 16.07 14.84
N ASP A 207 7.04 15.53 13.62
CA ASP A 207 8.07 15.58 12.57
C ASP A 207 7.52 15.88 11.15
N GLY A 208 6.24 16.27 11.07
CA GLY A 208 5.60 16.73 9.84
C GLY A 208 5.42 15.64 8.78
N ASP A 209 5.32 16.09 7.53
CA ASP A 209 5.08 15.22 6.39
C ASP A 209 6.30 14.38 5.99
N ASP A 210 7.51 14.86 6.26
CA ASP A 210 8.74 14.11 5.97
C ASP A 210 8.86 12.89 6.86
N GLY A 211 8.63 13.05 8.18
CA GLY A 211 8.61 11.94 9.13
C GLY A 211 7.50 10.94 8.80
N ARG A 212 6.31 11.41 8.46
CA ARG A 212 5.21 10.56 8.00
C ARG A 212 5.60 9.74 6.76
N SER A 213 6.17 10.37 5.75
CA SER A 213 6.60 9.70 4.52
C SER A 213 7.70 8.66 4.79
N MET A 214 8.63 8.95 5.69
CA MET A 214 9.64 7.99 6.13
C MET A 214 9.00 6.77 6.77
N ARG A 215 8.06 6.93 7.71
CA ARG A 215 7.37 5.82 8.37
C ARG A 215 6.56 4.95 7.39
N GLN A 216 5.90 5.56 6.42
CA GLN A 216 5.21 4.82 5.36
C GLN A 216 6.16 3.92 4.57
N ARG A 217 7.38 4.42 4.24
CA ARG A 217 8.40 3.60 3.57
C ARG A 217 8.90 2.46 4.45
N ILE A 218 9.13 2.71 5.74
CA ILE A 218 9.56 1.69 6.71
C ILE A 218 8.53 0.55 6.77
N VAL A 219 7.24 0.87 6.92
CA VAL A 219 6.16 -0.13 6.97
C VAL A 219 6.02 -0.87 5.65
N LEU A 220 6.06 -0.17 4.51
CA LEU A 220 5.97 -0.81 3.21
C LEU A 220 7.14 -1.77 2.98
N ARG A 221 8.36 -1.38 3.35
CA ARG A 221 9.54 -2.25 3.27
C ARG A 221 9.36 -3.49 4.13
N SER A 222 8.88 -3.34 5.37
CA SER A 222 8.61 -4.47 6.25
C SER A 222 7.55 -5.43 5.68
N LEU A 223 6.49 -4.91 5.07
CA LEU A 223 5.48 -5.74 4.38
C LEU A 223 6.09 -6.51 3.20
N LEU A 224 6.93 -5.86 2.40
CA LEU A 224 7.64 -6.52 1.30
C LEU A 224 8.60 -7.59 1.81
N ASP A 225 9.31 -7.33 2.92
CA ASP A 225 10.22 -8.29 3.55
C ASP A 225 9.45 -9.51 4.07
N THR A 226 8.29 -9.31 4.67
CA THR A 226 7.41 -10.39 5.14
C THR A 226 6.86 -11.20 3.95
N ALA A 227 6.44 -10.53 2.88
CA ALA A 227 5.97 -11.20 1.66
C ALA A 227 7.06 -12.06 1.02
N ARG A 228 8.30 -11.57 0.95
CA ARG A 228 9.44 -12.33 0.41
C ARG A 228 9.81 -13.56 1.24
N GLN A 229 9.64 -13.49 2.56
CA GLN A 229 9.91 -14.61 3.46
C GLN A 229 8.80 -15.66 3.46
N SER A 230 7.65 -15.33 2.86
CA SER A 230 6.53 -16.25 2.71
C SER A 230 6.68 -17.09 1.43
N ASP A 231 6.11 -18.28 1.40
CA ASP A 231 6.00 -19.01 0.13
C ASP A 231 4.90 -18.40 -0.77
N GLY A 232 5.10 -18.46 -2.09
CA GLY A 232 4.20 -17.83 -3.04
C GLY A 232 2.77 -18.38 -3.02
N LEU A 233 2.56 -19.63 -2.61
CA LEU A 233 1.23 -20.24 -2.50
C LEU A 233 0.50 -19.68 -1.27
N SER A 234 1.17 -19.55 -0.13
CA SER A 234 0.62 -18.89 1.06
C SER A 234 0.25 -17.44 0.77
N LEU A 235 1.06 -16.72 -0.02
CA LEU A 235 0.73 -15.37 -0.46
C LEU A 235 -0.49 -15.32 -1.39
N GLN A 236 -0.66 -16.29 -2.28
CA GLN A 236 -1.87 -16.40 -3.10
C GLN A 236 -3.11 -16.60 -2.23
N ASP A 237 -3.04 -17.45 -1.21
CA ASP A 237 -4.14 -17.66 -0.27
C ASP A 237 -4.44 -16.40 0.54
N LEU A 238 -3.42 -15.68 0.98
CA LEU A 238 -3.54 -14.39 1.67
C LEU A 238 -4.21 -13.33 0.78
N VAL A 239 -3.78 -13.18 -0.47
CA VAL A 239 -4.40 -12.31 -1.47
C VAL A 239 -5.85 -12.70 -1.73
N ASN A 240 -6.17 -14.01 -1.76
CA ASN A 240 -7.53 -14.50 -1.91
C ASN A 240 -8.43 -14.17 -0.71
N ALA A 241 -7.93 -14.34 0.50
CA ALA A 241 -8.68 -14.10 1.74
C ALA A 241 -8.94 -12.61 1.98
N ASN A 242 -8.05 -11.72 1.53
CA ASN A 242 -8.10 -10.28 1.81
C ASN A 242 -8.60 -9.42 0.64
N ARG A 243 -9.41 -9.97 -0.26
CA ARG A 243 -9.95 -9.23 -1.42
C ARG A 243 -10.75 -7.98 -1.09
N GLY A 244 -11.35 -7.92 0.10
CA GLY A 244 -12.12 -6.77 0.56
C GLY A 244 -11.25 -5.63 1.11
N ALA A 245 -9.98 -5.91 1.42
CA ALA A 245 -9.06 -4.96 2.03
C ALA A 245 -8.44 -3.98 1.02
N TYR A 246 -8.51 -4.28 -0.27
CA TYR A 246 -8.01 -3.43 -1.34
C TYR A 246 -8.90 -3.51 -2.58
N ARG A 247 -8.79 -2.49 -3.42
CA ARG A 247 -9.41 -2.42 -4.74
C ARG A 247 -8.34 -2.32 -5.80
N THR A 248 -8.52 -2.99 -6.93
CA THR A 248 -7.60 -2.92 -8.07
C THR A 248 -8.29 -3.25 -9.38
N ASN A 249 -7.85 -2.63 -10.45
CA ASN A 249 -8.21 -2.98 -11.83
C ASN A 249 -7.24 -4.01 -12.45
N LEU A 250 -6.25 -4.50 -11.68
CA LEU A 250 -5.38 -5.60 -12.12
C LEU A 250 -6.16 -6.92 -12.18
N GLY A 251 -6.10 -7.60 -13.30
CA GLY A 251 -6.75 -8.90 -13.48
C GLY A 251 -6.23 -9.95 -12.51
N ARG A 252 -7.13 -10.84 -12.07
CA ARG A 252 -6.85 -11.82 -11.00
C ARG A 252 -5.63 -12.71 -11.27
N SER A 253 -5.49 -13.22 -12.49
CA SER A 253 -4.34 -14.05 -12.88
C SER A 253 -3.00 -13.33 -12.65
N LYS A 254 -2.94 -12.03 -12.95
CA LYS A 254 -1.75 -11.20 -12.71
C LYS A 254 -1.50 -10.94 -11.22
N GLN A 255 -2.57 -10.76 -10.40
CA GLN A 255 -2.43 -10.64 -8.94
C GLN A 255 -1.79 -11.89 -8.33
N LEU A 256 -2.25 -13.07 -8.76
CA LEU A 256 -1.70 -14.34 -8.30
C LEU A 256 -0.27 -14.56 -8.79
N ALA A 257 0.07 -14.13 -10.01
CA ALA A 257 1.43 -14.17 -10.52
C ALA A 257 2.39 -13.28 -9.71
N LEU A 258 1.96 -12.07 -9.32
CA LEU A 258 2.76 -11.20 -8.44
C LEU A 258 2.99 -11.82 -7.07
N ALA A 259 1.98 -12.50 -6.50
CA ALA A 259 2.13 -13.22 -5.23
C ALA A 259 3.15 -14.37 -5.33
N LEU A 260 3.14 -15.11 -6.46
CA LEU A 260 4.11 -16.18 -6.71
C LEU A 260 5.54 -15.65 -6.87
N ALA A 261 5.71 -14.49 -7.48
CA ALA A 261 7.01 -13.88 -7.72
C ALA A 261 7.60 -13.18 -6.48
N ALA A 262 6.79 -12.89 -5.45
CA ALA A 262 7.23 -12.10 -4.31
C ALA A 262 8.48 -12.65 -3.59
N PRO A 263 8.66 -13.98 -3.42
CA PRO A 263 9.87 -14.54 -2.82
C PRO A 263 11.17 -14.30 -3.60
N ASP A 264 11.08 -14.00 -4.90
CA ASP A 264 12.24 -13.82 -5.79
C ASP A 264 12.87 -12.42 -5.64
N PHE A 265 12.15 -11.45 -5.05
CA PHE A 265 12.67 -10.10 -4.85
C PHE A 265 13.67 -10.07 -3.70
N THR A 266 14.81 -9.40 -3.86
CA THR A 266 15.83 -9.24 -2.83
C THR A 266 15.75 -7.86 -2.17
N ASN A 267 16.37 -7.68 -1.00
CA ASN A 267 16.43 -6.37 -0.33
C ASN A 267 17.11 -5.31 -1.20
N ASP A 268 18.17 -5.68 -1.90
CA ASP A 268 18.92 -4.80 -2.79
C ASP A 268 18.13 -4.48 -4.06
N GLY A 269 17.13 -5.30 -4.40
CA GLY A 269 16.21 -5.07 -5.52
C GLY A 269 15.08 -4.09 -5.21
N VAL A 270 14.90 -3.66 -3.93
CA VAL A 270 13.82 -2.75 -3.53
C VAL A 270 14.37 -1.37 -3.22
N SER A 271 13.95 -0.36 -3.98
CA SER A 271 14.39 1.02 -3.84
C SER A 271 13.23 2.00 -3.77
N PHE A 272 13.41 3.05 -2.97
CA PHE A 272 12.43 4.12 -2.81
C PHE A 272 13.04 5.47 -3.16
N ALA A 273 12.21 6.38 -3.64
CA ALA A 273 12.56 7.77 -3.87
C ALA A 273 11.42 8.73 -3.48
N THR A 274 11.75 10.00 -3.34
CA THR A 274 10.81 11.09 -3.07
C THR A 274 11.03 12.24 -4.05
N LEU A 275 10.06 13.15 -4.13
CA LEU A 275 10.18 14.37 -4.94
C LEU A 275 10.73 15.57 -4.16
N GLN A 276 11.23 15.39 -2.94
CA GLN A 276 11.56 16.44 -1.99
C GLN A 276 12.51 17.50 -2.56
N ASN A 277 13.47 17.10 -3.40
CA ASN A 277 14.43 18.01 -4.04
C ASN A 277 13.85 18.79 -5.24
N TYR A 278 12.64 18.46 -5.68
CA TYR A 278 12.01 19.00 -6.90
C TYR A 278 10.70 19.73 -6.63
N ILE A 279 10.31 19.84 -5.36
CA ILE A 279 9.06 20.49 -4.93
C ILE A 279 9.36 21.56 -3.88
N TYR A 280 8.48 22.54 -3.79
CA TYR A 280 8.59 23.62 -2.81
C TYR A 280 7.20 24.09 -2.36
N PRO A 281 7.07 24.54 -1.09
CA PRO A 281 5.82 25.10 -0.57
C PRO A 281 5.39 26.33 -1.37
N SER A 282 4.10 26.41 -1.69
CA SER A 282 3.51 27.50 -2.46
C SER A 282 2.03 27.70 -2.11
N THR A 283 1.40 28.68 -2.74
CA THR A 283 -0.04 28.94 -2.62
C THR A 283 -0.64 28.97 -4.01
N ALA A 284 -1.69 28.17 -4.24
CA ALA A 284 -2.42 28.17 -5.49
C ALA A 284 -3.26 29.45 -5.66
N SER A 285 -3.74 29.68 -6.87
CA SER A 285 -4.58 30.86 -7.21
C SER A 285 -5.88 30.96 -6.39
N ASN A 286 -6.37 29.83 -5.87
CA ASN A 286 -7.53 29.75 -5.00
C ASN A 286 -7.21 29.94 -3.50
N GLY A 287 -5.96 30.25 -3.14
CA GLY A 287 -5.48 30.44 -1.77
C GLY A 287 -5.12 29.16 -1.04
N ALA A 288 -5.23 27.98 -1.65
CA ALA A 288 -4.86 26.73 -1.02
C ALA A 288 -3.34 26.58 -0.89
N TRP A 289 -2.87 26.10 0.26
CA TRP A 289 -1.48 25.69 0.43
C TRP A 289 -1.20 24.42 -0.39
N ILE A 290 -0.11 24.42 -1.15
CA ILE A 290 0.28 23.36 -2.08
C ILE A 290 1.79 23.13 -2.06
N TYR A 291 2.22 22.02 -2.65
CA TYR A 291 3.55 21.88 -3.21
C TYR A 291 3.52 22.21 -4.70
N ALA A 292 4.29 23.20 -5.12
CA ALA A 292 4.60 23.43 -6.53
C ALA A 292 5.79 22.55 -6.94
N GLY A 293 5.79 22.08 -8.19
CA GLY A 293 6.83 21.19 -8.71
C GLY A 293 7.70 21.87 -9.77
N ASP A 294 8.98 21.50 -9.83
CA ASP A 294 9.83 21.77 -10.98
C ASP A 294 9.52 20.77 -12.11
N TRP A 295 8.51 21.10 -12.89
CA TRP A 295 8.02 20.23 -13.97
C TRP A 295 9.00 20.10 -15.14
N SER A 296 10.09 20.86 -15.17
CA SER A 296 11.18 20.65 -16.14
C SER A 296 12.07 19.46 -15.76
N GLN A 297 12.10 19.06 -14.50
CA GLN A 297 12.96 18.01 -13.97
C GLN A 297 12.20 16.77 -13.46
N ILE A 298 11.02 16.96 -12.85
CA ILE A 298 10.26 15.88 -12.21
C ILE A 298 10.01 14.69 -13.15
N PRO A 299 9.51 14.84 -14.40
CA PRO A 299 9.27 13.68 -15.26
C PRO A 299 10.54 12.87 -15.55
N GLY A 300 11.64 13.56 -15.86
CA GLY A 300 12.93 12.92 -16.14
C GLY A 300 13.49 12.17 -14.91
N TYR A 301 13.38 12.78 -13.72
CA TYR A 301 13.79 12.14 -12.47
C TYR A 301 12.95 10.88 -12.17
N VAL A 302 11.61 10.99 -12.24
CA VAL A 302 10.71 9.87 -11.93
C VAL A 302 10.94 8.71 -12.89
N GLN A 303 11.01 8.97 -14.19
CA GLN A 303 11.26 7.94 -15.19
C GLN A 303 12.64 7.30 -15.03
N GLY A 304 13.70 8.12 -14.86
CA GLY A 304 15.06 7.65 -14.68
C GLY A 304 15.26 6.87 -13.37
N PHE A 305 14.57 7.24 -12.29
CA PHE A 305 14.56 6.44 -11.07
C PHE A 305 13.84 5.10 -11.29
N LEU A 306 12.66 5.11 -11.91
CA LEU A 306 11.88 3.89 -12.13
C LEU A 306 12.59 2.91 -13.06
N ASP A 307 13.32 3.37 -14.09
CA ASP A 307 14.08 2.50 -15.00
C ASP A 307 15.48 2.12 -14.50
N GLY A 308 15.92 2.72 -13.38
CA GLY A 308 17.20 2.41 -12.76
C GLY A 308 18.39 3.18 -13.29
N SER A 309 18.20 4.17 -14.18
CA SER A 309 19.25 5.04 -14.68
C SER A 309 19.65 6.14 -13.67
N ILE A 310 18.81 6.39 -12.67
CA ILE A 310 19.04 7.33 -11.57
C ILE A 310 18.85 6.61 -10.24
N ASP A 311 19.74 6.87 -9.28
CA ASP A 311 19.62 6.37 -7.91
C ASP A 311 18.56 7.16 -7.11
N GLY A 312 17.95 6.49 -6.14
CA GLY A 312 16.99 7.12 -5.24
C GLY A 312 17.66 8.06 -4.23
N ASN A 313 16.86 8.99 -3.72
CA ASN A 313 17.28 10.00 -2.71
C ASN A 313 16.60 9.73 -1.34
N ALA A 314 16.09 8.53 -1.10
CA ALA A 314 15.35 8.19 0.11
C ALA A 314 16.10 7.20 1.00
#